data_c903d8fc90a764b8720d7c11a5839969
#
_entry.id   c903d8fc90a764b8720d7c11a5839969
#
_cell.length_a   1.000
_cell.length_b   1.000
_cell.length_c   1.000
_cell.angle_alpha   90.00
_cell.angle_beta   90.00
_cell.angle_gamma   90.00
#
_symmetry.space_group_name_H-M   'P 1'
#
loop_
_entity.id
_entity.type
_entity.pdbx_description
1 polymer ?
#
loop_
_entity_poly.entity_id
_entity_poly.type
_entity_poly.pdbx_seq_one_letter_code
_entity_poly.pdbx_strand_id
1 'polypeptide(L)'
;MNQAIQFPDRETWDDENLAVCFPALVHGMQMMCAIEGATLVRRFGDGLPLDLFREHRWDLEEEASDVIRAGEEDDQGWFWLC
;
A
#
# COMPACT_ATOMS: atom_id res chain seq x y z
N MET A 1 7.38 -20.62 -10.27
CA MET A 1 7.32 -19.57 -10.73
C MET A 1 6.71 -18.52 -10.02
N ASN A 2 7.09 -17.42 -10.21
CA ASN A 2 6.73 -16.38 -9.50
C ASN A 2 5.44 -15.89 -9.79
N GLN A 3 4.63 -15.71 -8.84
CA GLN A 3 3.35 -15.13 -8.99
C GLN A 3 3.48 -13.70 -8.69
N ALA A 4 4.00 -12.98 -9.57
CA ALA A 4 4.24 -11.59 -9.34
C ALA A 4 2.94 -10.89 -9.03
N ILE A 5 2.95 -10.12 -7.97
CA ILE A 5 1.86 -9.22 -7.64
C ILE A 5 2.11 -7.93 -8.38
N GLN A 6 1.10 -7.44 -9.11
CA GLN A 6 1.24 -6.22 -9.89
C GLN A 6 0.63 -5.05 -9.15
N PHE A 7 1.28 -3.89 -9.23
CA PHE A 7 0.81 -2.69 -8.54
C PHE A 7 0.61 -1.57 -9.57
N PRO A 8 -0.64 -1.39 -10.04
CA PRO A 8 -0.90 -0.29 -10.98
C PRO A 8 -0.66 1.06 -10.33
N ASP A 9 -0.33 2.06 -11.14
CA ASP A 9 -0.08 3.41 -10.65
C ASP A 9 -1.42 4.11 -10.41
N ARG A 10 -2.11 3.71 -9.38
CA ARG A 10 -3.43 4.25 -9.05
C ARG A 10 -3.57 4.56 -7.59
N GLU A 11 -2.52 5.02 -6.98
CA GLU A 11 -2.56 5.41 -5.57
C GLU A 11 -3.44 6.63 -5.40
N THR A 12 -4.21 6.66 -4.32
CA THR A 12 -5.09 7.78 -3.99
C THR A 12 -5.01 8.09 -2.50
N TRP A 13 -5.37 9.30 -2.15
CA TRP A 13 -5.46 9.69 -0.76
C TRP A 13 -6.88 9.43 -0.26
N ASP A 14 -7.00 8.68 0.83
CA ASP A 14 -8.28 8.39 1.45
C ASP A 14 -8.43 9.33 2.65
N ASP A 15 -9.33 10.30 2.50
CA ASP A 15 -9.50 11.33 3.51
C ASP A 15 -10.21 10.82 4.75
N GLU A 16 -10.93 9.74 4.65
CA GLU A 16 -11.60 9.17 5.80
C GLU A 16 -10.63 8.44 6.72
N ASN A 17 -9.75 7.67 6.14
CA ASN A 17 -8.78 6.90 6.91
C ASN A 17 -7.44 7.61 7.03
N LEU A 18 -7.29 8.77 6.39
CA LEU A 18 -6.06 9.55 6.38
C LEU A 18 -4.89 8.69 5.93
N ALA A 19 -5.09 8.02 4.81
CA ALA A 19 -4.14 7.02 4.33
C ALA A 19 -3.99 7.09 2.82
N VAL A 20 -2.85 6.64 2.33
CA VAL A 20 -2.66 6.42 0.91
C VAL A 20 -3.13 5.00 0.62
N CYS A 21 -4.05 4.88 -0.34
CA CYS A 21 -4.56 3.58 -0.76
C CYS A 21 -4.04 3.26 -2.14
N PHE A 22 -3.64 2.04 -2.36
CA PHE A 22 -3.10 1.64 -3.65
C PHE A 22 -3.51 0.20 -3.95
N PRO A 23 -3.90 -0.08 -5.20
CA PRO A 23 -4.37 -1.42 -5.54
C PRO A 23 -3.22 -2.37 -5.80
N ALA A 24 -3.48 -3.64 -5.57
CA ALA A 24 -2.59 -4.72 -5.95
C ALA A 24 -3.40 -5.73 -6.74
N LEU A 25 -2.82 -6.28 -7.80
CA LEU A 25 -3.47 -7.31 -8.58
C LEU A 25 -2.79 -8.63 -8.27
N VAL A 26 -3.57 -9.56 -7.75
CA VAL A 26 -3.09 -10.87 -7.36
C VAL A 26 -3.88 -11.89 -8.16
N HIS A 27 -3.25 -12.54 -9.11
CA HIS A 27 -3.91 -13.49 -10.02
C HIS A 27 -5.12 -12.82 -10.71
N GLY A 28 -4.95 -11.55 -11.07
CA GLY A 28 -6.01 -10.81 -11.75
C GLY A 28 -7.10 -10.27 -10.85
N MET A 29 -7.03 -10.56 -9.55
CA MET A 29 -8.01 -10.02 -8.59
C MET A 29 -7.44 -8.80 -7.91
N GLN A 30 -8.25 -7.75 -7.82
CA GLN A 30 -7.79 -6.53 -7.19
C GLN A 30 -7.93 -6.62 -5.67
N MET A 31 -6.84 -6.33 -4.98
CA MET A 31 -6.82 -6.17 -3.54
C MET A 31 -6.47 -4.73 -3.21
N MET A 32 -6.90 -4.24 -2.07
CA MET A 32 -6.59 -2.87 -1.67
C MET A 32 -5.56 -2.86 -0.56
N CYS A 33 -4.52 -2.07 -0.76
CA CYS A 33 -3.48 -1.87 0.25
C CYS A 33 -3.54 -0.43 0.73
N ALA A 34 -3.07 -0.19 1.93
CA ALA A 34 -3.09 1.16 2.49
C ALA A 34 -1.95 1.37 3.46
N ILE A 35 -1.51 2.62 3.57
CA ILE A 35 -0.53 3.02 4.58
C ILE A 35 -0.95 4.38 5.09
N GLU A 36 -1.02 4.54 6.40
CA GLU A 36 -1.43 5.80 6.98
C GLU A 36 -0.46 6.91 6.66
N GLY A 37 -0.98 8.11 6.42
CA GLY A 37 -0.14 9.27 6.16
C GLY A 37 0.83 9.54 7.30
N ALA A 38 0.38 9.36 8.55
CA ALA A 38 1.25 9.55 9.71
C ALA A 38 2.41 8.55 9.70
N THR A 39 2.16 7.33 9.24
CA THR A 39 3.21 6.33 9.13
C THR A 39 4.24 6.73 8.09
N LEU A 40 3.78 7.26 6.96
CA LEU A 40 4.69 7.73 5.92
C LEU A 40 5.60 8.85 6.44
N VAL A 41 5.02 9.81 7.14
CA VAL A 41 5.80 10.93 7.68
C VAL A 41 6.77 10.43 8.75
N ARG A 42 6.33 9.53 9.61
CA ARG A 42 7.20 9.00 10.67
C ARG A 42 8.39 8.25 10.07
N ARG A 43 8.16 7.51 8.98
CA ARG A 43 9.21 6.68 8.40
C ARG A 43 10.14 7.45 7.47
N PHE A 44 9.60 8.40 6.70
CA PHE A 44 10.34 9.02 5.62
C PHE A 44 10.56 10.53 5.77
N GLY A 45 9.97 11.13 6.79
CA GLY A 45 10.16 12.56 7.04
C GLY A 45 9.00 13.39 6.53
N ASP A 46 9.13 14.70 6.64
CA ASP A 46 8.07 15.62 6.28
C ASP A 46 7.79 15.61 4.79
N GLY A 47 6.54 15.73 4.44
CA GLY A 47 6.14 15.79 3.04
C GLY A 47 4.69 15.41 2.91
N LEU A 48 4.14 15.59 1.71
CA LEU A 48 2.79 15.16 1.43
C LEU A 48 2.77 13.64 1.31
N PRO A 49 1.80 12.99 1.95
CA PRO A 49 1.78 11.52 1.94
C PRO A 49 1.85 10.88 0.56
N LEU A 50 1.12 11.42 -0.43
CA LEU A 50 1.19 10.85 -1.78
C LEU A 50 2.59 10.98 -2.37
N ASP A 51 3.27 12.10 -2.12
CA ASP A 51 4.62 12.28 -2.61
C ASP A 51 5.59 11.31 -1.94
N LEU A 52 5.45 11.15 -0.62
CA LEU A 52 6.30 10.21 0.11
C LEU A 52 6.07 8.78 -0.36
N PHE A 53 4.82 8.43 -0.62
CA PHE A 53 4.51 7.10 -1.15
C PHE A 53 5.20 6.91 -2.50
N ARG A 54 5.09 7.89 -3.39
CA ARG A 54 5.67 7.77 -4.73
C ARG A 54 7.18 7.67 -4.71
N GLU A 55 7.81 8.41 -3.79
CA GLU A 55 9.26 8.37 -3.67
C GLU A 55 9.77 7.02 -3.18
N HIS A 56 8.97 6.34 -2.38
CA HIS A 56 9.37 5.07 -1.79
C HIS A 56 8.53 3.90 -2.29
N ARG A 57 7.97 4.07 -3.48
CA ARG A 57 7.01 3.11 -4.03
C ARG A 57 7.53 1.68 -4.05
N TRP A 58 8.75 1.47 -4.49
CA TRP A 58 9.25 0.11 -4.65
C TRP A 58 9.35 -0.61 -3.31
N ASP A 59 9.86 0.07 -2.30
CA ASP A 59 9.97 -0.52 -0.97
C ASP A 59 8.58 -0.82 -0.41
N LEU A 60 7.65 0.09 -0.60
CA LEU A 60 6.30 -0.09 -0.08
C LEU A 60 5.55 -1.20 -0.82
N GLU A 61 5.77 -1.33 -2.12
CA GLU A 61 5.17 -2.42 -2.87
C GLU A 61 5.72 -3.77 -2.43
N GLU A 62 7.00 -3.83 -2.11
CA GLU A 62 7.58 -5.06 -1.61
C GLU A 62 6.99 -5.43 -0.25
N GLU A 63 6.83 -4.45 0.63
CA GLU A 63 6.19 -4.68 1.92
C GLU A 63 4.74 -5.14 1.74
N ALA A 64 4.02 -4.53 0.81
CA ALA A 64 2.65 -4.90 0.54
C ALA A 64 2.57 -6.35 0.05
N SER A 65 3.51 -6.75 -0.79
CA SER A 65 3.55 -8.13 -1.26
C SER A 65 3.70 -9.10 -0.09
N ASP A 66 4.53 -8.75 0.88
CA ASP A 66 4.74 -9.60 2.05
C ASP A 66 3.46 -9.70 2.88
N VAL A 67 2.77 -8.59 3.09
CA VAL A 67 1.54 -8.57 3.87
C VAL A 67 0.45 -9.38 3.17
N ILE A 68 0.35 -9.24 1.86
CA ILE A 68 -0.62 -9.99 1.07
C ILE A 68 -0.33 -11.50 1.16
N ARG A 69 0.93 -11.88 1.01
CA ARG A 69 1.29 -13.30 1.08
C ARG A 69 1.06 -13.89 2.46
N ALA A 70 1.17 -13.07 3.50
CA ALA A 70 0.90 -13.50 4.85
C ALA A 70 -0.60 -13.59 5.15
N GLY A 71 -1.45 -13.07 4.27
CA GLY A 71 -2.89 -13.13 4.46
C GLY A 71 -3.38 -12.26 5.59
N GLU A 72 -2.77 -11.11 5.80
CA GLU A 72 -3.06 -10.25 6.94
C GLU A 72 -4.04 -9.12 6.60
N GLU A 73 -5.12 -9.46 5.93
CA GLU A 73 -6.12 -8.45 5.60
C GLU A 73 -6.99 -8.13 6.82
N ASP A 74 -7.52 -6.91 6.83
CA ASP A 74 -8.41 -6.50 7.90
C ASP A 74 -9.85 -6.98 7.62
N ASP A 75 -10.80 -6.53 8.43
CA ASP A 75 -12.19 -6.98 8.30
C ASP A 75 -12.81 -6.61 6.97
N GLN A 76 -12.26 -5.61 6.30
CA GLN A 76 -12.79 -5.17 5.02
C GLN A 76 -12.00 -5.72 3.84
N GLY A 77 -11.02 -6.56 4.12
CA GLY A 77 -10.18 -7.14 3.07
C GLY A 77 -9.04 -6.25 2.64
N TRP A 78 -8.69 -5.23 3.43
CA TRP A 78 -7.58 -4.34 3.12
C TRP A 78 -6.31 -4.80 3.80
N PHE A 79 -5.19 -4.53 3.15
CA PHE A 79 -3.87 -4.86 3.67
C PHE A 79 -3.16 -3.58 4.09
N TRP A 80 -2.93 -3.44 5.39
CA TRP A 80 -2.33 -2.22 5.94
C TRP A 80 -0.84 -2.40 6.19
N LEU A 81 -0.05 -1.43 5.73
CA LEU A 81 1.37 -1.38 6.03
C LEU A 81 1.59 -0.58 7.31
N CYS A 82 2.68 -0.87 8.04
CA CYS A 82 3.00 -0.15 9.27
C CYS A 82 4.32 0.56 9.21
#